data_9d35f8f212c9ce254cf6f9216280c89d
#
_entry.id   9d35f8f212c9ce254cf6f9216280c89d
#
_cell.length_a   1.000
_cell.length_b   1.000
_cell.length_c   1.000
_cell.angle_alpha   90.00
_cell.angle_beta   90.00
_cell.angle_gamma   90.00
#
_symmetry.space_group_name_H-M   'P 1'
#
loop_
_entity.id
_entity.type
_entity.pdbx_description
1 polymer ?
#
loop_
_entity_poly.entity_id
_entity_poly.type
_entity_poly.pdbx_seq_one_letter_code
_entity_poly.pdbx_strand_id
1 'polypeptide(L)'
;GYLNDLLSLGVKGFRIDAAKHIPVVDLAAIKSQLTDPNVFIINEVIGGPPEPTNYYEIGALFSFDWSSNMKAAFGTFNGAADLDVPNSQYNGMGTSSLEVTMVNNHDTERNGNSLTYQNGKNYVMAMVYTLSEPFGIPMLYSGYDFSDFNASPALTNGLNVCKGKITGEVDA
;
A
#
# COMPACT_ATOMS: atom_id res chain seq x y z
N GLY A 1 -8.52 -25.05 -7.46
CA GLY A 1 -7.07 -24.95 -7.31
C GLY A 1 -6.72 -24.10 -6.09
N TYR A 2 -5.42 -23.79 -5.86
CA TYR A 2 -4.89 -23.22 -4.62
C TYR A 2 -5.66 -22.00 -4.06
N LEU A 3 -6.00 -21.02 -4.88
CA LEU A 3 -6.75 -19.85 -4.41
C LEU A 3 -8.16 -20.24 -3.92
N ASN A 4 -8.83 -21.18 -4.59
CA ASN A 4 -10.13 -21.66 -4.14
C ASN A 4 -10.04 -22.45 -2.83
N ASP A 5 -8.93 -23.15 -2.61
CA ASP A 5 -8.68 -23.83 -1.33
C ASP A 5 -8.54 -22.81 -0.20
N LEU A 6 -7.82 -21.70 -0.45
CA LEU A 6 -7.72 -20.58 0.51
C LEU A 6 -9.08 -19.93 0.77
N LEU A 7 -9.90 -19.71 -0.27
CA LEU A 7 -11.27 -19.20 -0.10
C LEU A 7 -12.12 -20.15 0.78
N SER A 8 -11.99 -21.47 0.59
CA SER A 8 -12.70 -22.44 1.41
C SER A 8 -12.30 -22.43 2.88
N LEU A 9 -11.08 -21.96 3.18
CA LEU A 9 -10.57 -21.74 4.54
C LEU A 9 -10.98 -20.39 5.14
N GLY A 10 -11.71 -19.56 4.39
CA GLY A 10 -12.24 -18.29 4.88
C GLY A 10 -11.43 -17.05 4.50
N VAL A 11 -10.41 -17.17 3.65
CA VAL A 11 -9.71 -16.01 3.07
C VAL A 11 -10.70 -15.16 2.29
N LYS A 12 -10.66 -13.82 2.45
CA LYS A 12 -11.62 -12.88 1.87
C LYS A 12 -11.03 -11.98 0.78
N GLY A 13 -9.72 -12.03 0.59
CA GLY A 13 -9.05 -11.24 -0.44
C GLY A 13 -7.64 -11.72 -0.70
N PHE A 14 -7.08 -11.25 -1.80
CA PHE A 14 -5.74 -11.57 -2.23
C PHE A 14 -4.97 -10.31 -2.62
N ARG A 15 -3.73 -10.22 -2.21
CA ARG A 15 -2.75 -9.35 -2.83
C ARG A 15 -1.97 -10.16 -3.87
N ILE A 16 -1.92 -9.66 -5.09
CA ILE A 16 -1.13 -10.25 -6.16
C ILE A 16 0.18 -9.48 -6.25
N ASP A 17 1.23 -10.15 -5.81
CA ASP A 17 2.60 -9.66 -5.87
C ASP A 17 3.08 -9.55 -7.31
N ALA A 18 3.80 -8.49 -7.64
CA ALA A 18 4.40 -8.28 -8.96
C ALA A 18 3.41 -8.54 -10.12
N ALA A 19 2.14 -8.20 -9.94
CA ALA A 19 1.07 -8.44 -10.92
C ALA A 19 1.42 -7.89 -12.32
N LYS A 20 2.19 -6.80 -12.37
CA LYS A 20 2.71 -6.21 -13.60
C LYS A 20 3.40 -7.22 -14.54
N HIS A 21 4.02 -8.26 -13.98
CA HIS A 21 4.75 -9.27 -14.76
C HIS A 21 3.88 -10.43 -15.22
N ILE A 22 2.60 -10.41 -14.90
CA ILE A 22 1.62 -11.41 -15.34
C ILE A 22 0.69 -10.75 -16.36
N PRO A 23 0.52 -11.33 -17.56
CA PRO A 23 -0.42 -10.79 -18.53
C PRO A 23 -1.82 -10.63 -17.94
N VAL A 24 -2.47 -9.51 -18.23
CA VAL A 24 -3.82 -9.21 -17.70
C VAL A 24 -4.81 -10.33 -18.05
N VAL A 25 -4.70 -10.87 -19.28
CA VAL A 25 -5.57 -11.96 -19.76
C VAL A 25 -5.42 -13.23 -18.92
N ASP A 26 -4.22 -13.52 -18.41
CA ASP A 26 -3.97 -14.68 -17.56
C ASP A 26 -4.56 -14.47 -16.16
N LEU A 27 -4.42 -13.25 -15.60
CA LEU A 27 -5.05 -12.89 -14.34
C LEU A 27 -6.58 -12.90 -14.44
N ALA A 28 -7.14 -12.43 -15.56
CA ALA A 28 -8.57 -12.48 -15.81
C ALA A 28 -9.07 -13.94 -15.90
N ALA A 29 -8.31 -14.82 -16.56
CA ALA A 29 -8.63 -16.23 -16.62
C ALA A 29 -8.56 -16.91 -15.23
N ILE A 30 -7.61 -16.54 -14.39
CA ILE A 30 -7.52 -17.03 -13.00
C ILE A 30 -8.72 -16.52 -12.20
N LYS A 31 -9.01 -15.22 -12.26
CA LYS A 31 -10.12 -14.58 -11.53
C LYS A 31 -11.46 -15.21 -11.88
N SER A 32 -11.70 -15.51 -13.17
CA SER A 32 -12.94 -16.12 -13.63
C SER A 32 -13.21 -17.52 -13.06
N GLN A 33 -12.19 -18.20 -12.54
CA GLN A 33 -12.27 -19.53 -11.94
C GLN A 33 -12.39 -19.50 -10.40
N LEU A 34 -12.43 -18.30 -9.80
CA LEU A 34 -12.59 -18.20 -8.34
C LEU A 34 -14.03 -18.52 -7.94
N THR A 35 -14.18 -19.29 -6.87
CA THR A 35 -15.49 -19.68 -6.34
C THR A 35 -16.26 -18.53 -5.72
N ASP A 36 -15.58 -17.45 -5.31
CA ASP A 36 -16.18 -16.19 -4.90
C ASP A 36 -15.88 -15.12 -5.96
N PRO A 37 -16.84 -14.72 -6.79
CA PRO A 37 -16.62 -13.69 -7.82
C PRO A 37 -16.41 -12.29 -7.23
N ASN A 38 -16.76 -12.08 -5.97
CA ASN A 38 -16.64 -10.79 -5.26
C ASN A 38 -15.42 -10.73 -4.35
N VAL A 39 -14.51 -11.71 -4.44
CA VAL A 39 -13.27 -11.69 -3.65
C VAL A 39 -12.49 -10.40 -3.92
N PHE A 40 -12.05 -9.75 -2.84
CA PHE A 40 -11.28 -8.53 -2.97
C PHE A 40 -9.86 -8.84 -3.48
N ILE A 41 -9.46 -8.22 -4.57
CA ILE A 41 -8.12 -8.39 -5.14
C ILE A 41 -7.43 -7.03 -5.18
N ILE A 42 -6.18 -7.00 -4.70
CA ILE A 42 -5.28 -5.85 -4.83
C ILE A 42 -4.07 -6.30 -5.65
N ASN A 43 -3.77 -5.56 -6.72
CA ASN A 43 -2.65 -5.85 -7.59
C ASN A 43 -1.50 -4.91 -7.30
N GLU A 44 -0.29 -5.43 -7.23
CA GLU A 44 0.91 -4.62 -7.23
C GLU A 44 1.37 -4.37 -8.66
N VAL A 45 1.15 -3.14 -9.13
CA VAL A 45 1.55 -2.68 -10.46
C VAL A 45 2.26 -1.34 -10.31
N ILE A 46 3.58 -1.36 -10.38
CA ILE A 46 4.40 -0.15 -10.29
C ILE A 46 4.64 0.38 -11.68
N GLY A 47 4.26 1.60 -11.96
CA GLY A 47 4.46 2.44 -13.14
C GLY A 47 4.98 1.85 -14.44
N GLY A 48 4.82 2.56 -15.54
CA GLY A 48 5.27 2.15 -16.87
C GLY A 48 4.47 1.01 -17.51
N PRO A 49 4.76 0.67 -18.78
CA PRO A 49 4.03 -0.36 -19.50
C PRO A 49 4.16 -1.77 -18.88
N PRO A 50 3.10 -2.58 -18.88
CA PRO A 50 1.71 -2.19 -19.20
C PRO A 50 1.16 -1.18 -18.18
N GLU A 51 0.28 -0.29 -18.66
CA GLU A 51 -0.31 0.75 -17.82
C GLU A 51 -1.07 0.14 -16.62
N PRO A 52 -0.91 0.68 -15.40
CA PRO A 52 -1.58 0.14 -14.21
C PRO A 52 -3.08 -0.01 -14.39
N THR A 53 -3.74 0.94 -15.03
CA THR A 53 -5.19 0.94 -15.25
C THR A 53 -5.70 -0.25 -16.07
N ASN A 54 -4.85 -0.94 -16.81
CA ASN A 54 -5.21 -2.17 -17.50
C ASN A 54 -5.57 -3.31 -16.53
N TYR A 55 -5.13 -3.22 -15.27
CA TYR A 55 -5.40 -4.22 -14.24
C TYR A 55 -6.68 -3.96 -13.44
N TYR A 56 -7.41 -2.86 -13.70
CA TYR A 56 -8.65 -2.55 -12.98
C TYR A 56 -9.74 -3.61 -13.17
N GLU A 57 -9.76 -4.30 -14.27
CA GLU A 57 -10.68 -5.43 -14.47
C GLU A 57 -10.38 -6.62 -13.54
N ILE A 58 -9.14 -6.71 -13.04
CA ILE A 58 -8.73 -7.77 -12.10
C ILE A 58 -9.11 -7.37 -10.67
N GLY A 59 -8.84 -6.13 -10.28
CA GLY A 59 -9.08 -5.63 -8.94
C GLY A 59 -8.48 -4.26 -8.69
N ALA A 60 -8.45 -3.84 -7.43
CA ALA A 60 -7.82 -2.60 -7.02
C ALA A 60 -6.31 -2.64 -7.23
N LEU A 61 -5.69 -1.46 -7.26
CA LEU A 61 -4.25 -1.26 -7.38
C LEU A 61 -3.69 -0.60 -6.12
N PHE A 62 -2.47 -0.93 -5.76
CA PHE A 62 -1.70 -0.07 -4.86
C PHE A 62 -1.35 1.23 -5.56
N SER A 63 -1.77 2.35 -4.99
CA SER A 63 -1.51 3.69 -5.52
C SER A 63 -0.12 4.16 -5.10
N PHE A 64 0.90 3.82 -5.90
CA PHE A 64 2.27 4.29 -5.68
C PHE A 64 2.40 5.80 -5.93
N ASP A 65 1.57 6.34 -6.82
CA ASP A 65 1.52 7.78 -7.07
C ASP A 65 1.02 8.53 -5.83
N TRP A 66 0.02 7.98 -5.10
CA TRP A 66 -0.39 8.53 -3.81
C TRP A 66 0.78 8.58 -2.83
N SER A 67 1.52 7.49 -2.66
CA SER A 67 2.69 7.43 -1.78
C SER A 67 3.74 8.48 -2.15
N SER A 68 4.02 8.65 -3.45
CA SER A 68 4.95 9.64 -3.97
C SER A 68 4.48 11.07 -3.68
N ASN A 69 3.18 11.33 -3.84
CA ASN A 69 2.57 12.63 -3.56
C ASN A 69 2.60 12.96 -2.07
N MET A 70 2.36 11.97 -1.21
CA MET A 70 2.50 12.17 0.24
C MET A 70 3.93 12.52 0.61
N LYS A 71 4.91 11.88 -0.01
CA LYS A 71 6.32 12.22 0.20
C LYS A 71 6.64 13.62 -0.30
N ALA A 72 6.14 14.03 -1.46
CA ALA A 72 6.34 15.37 -2.00
C ALA A 72 5.70 16.44 -1.11
N ALA A 73 4.46 16.22 -0.67
CA ALA A 73 3.70 17.17 0.14
C ALA A 73 4.25 17.34 1.56
N PHE A 74 4.65 16.24 2.19
CA PHE A 74 5.02 16.22 3.61
C PHE A 74 6.51 15.98 3.88
N GLY A 75 7.30 15.60 2.87
CA GLY A 75 8.69 15.16 3.06
C GLY A 75 9.69 16.30 3.30
N THR A 76 9.45 17.50 2.79
CA THR A 76 10.35 18.66 2.88
C THR A 76 9.96 19.65 3.96
N PHE A 77 9.30 19.19 4.97
CA PHE A 77 8.61 19.98 5.96
C PHE A 77 9.54 20.84 6.83
N ASN A 78 9.55 22.14 6.53
CA ASN A 78 10.01 23.21 7.44
C ASN A 78 8.81 23.90 8.13
N GLY A 79 7.76 23.16 8.48
CA GLY A 79 6.59 23.65 9.19
C GLY A 79 5.31 23.82 8.36
N ALA A 80 5.33 23.60 7.05
CA ALA A 80 4.12 23.65 6.22
C ALA A 80 4.12 22.52 5.17
N ALA A 81 3.10 21.66 5.18
CA ALA A 81 2.86 20.72 4.10
C ALA A 81 2.38 21.49 2.87
N ASP A 82 2.84 21.08 1.70
CA ASP A 82 2.33 21.61 0.44
C ASP A 82 1.11 20.76 0.01
N LEU A 83 -0.08 21.16 0.45
CA LEU A 83 -1.32 20.46 0.15
C LEU A 83 -1.84 20.69 -1.27
N ASP A 84 -1.22 21.61 -2.03
CA ASP A 84 -1.54 21.79 -3.44
C ASP A 84 -1.03 20.62 -4.28
N VAL A 85 0.02 19.92 -3.81
CA VAL A 85 0.58 18.75 -4.48
C VAL A 85 -0.45 17.63 -4.62
N PRO A 86 -1.08 17.10 -3.55
CA PRO A 86 -2.10 16.08 -3.71
C PRO A 86 -3.32 16.59 -4.49
N ASN A 87 -3.80 17.79 -4.21
CA ASN A 87 -5.00 18.32 -4.86
C ASN A 87 -4.83 18.51 -6.37
N SER A 88 -3.66 18.91 -6.84
CA SER A 88 -3.39 19.08 -8.28
C SER A 88 -3.30 17.74 -9.03
N GLN A 89 -3.05 16.63 -8.33
CA GLN A 89 -2.77 15.33 -8.92
C GLN A 89 -3.96 14.38 -8.91
N TYR A 90 -5.05 14.66 -8.17
CA TYR A 90 -6.26 13.83 -8.22
C TYR A 90 -6.82 13.64 -9.64
N ASN A 91 -6.67 14.63 -10.52
CA ASN A 91 -7.13 14.57 -11.89
C ASN A 91 -6.34 13.59 -12.79
N GLY A 92 -5.18 13.13 -12.34
CA GLY A 92 -4.34 12.14 -13.04
C GLY A 92 -4.35 10.75 -12.41
N MET A 93 -4.95 10.62 -11.23
CA MET A 93 -5.09 9.34 -10.55
C MET A 93 -6.28 8.57 -11.11
N GLY A 94 -6.20 7.27 -11.02
CA GLY A 94 -7.22 6.36 -11.54
C GLY A 94 -8.58 6.46 -10.85
N THR A 95 -9.36 5.39 -10.95
CA THR A 95 -10.70 5.32 -10.36
C THR A 95 -10.62 5.15 -8.84
N SER A 96 -11.12 6.10 -8.08
CA SER A 96 -11.02 6.15 -6.60
C SER A 96 -11.40 4.82 -5.92
N SER A 97 -12.46 4.16 -6.35
CA SER A 97 -12.88 2.87 -5.76
C SER A 97 -11.94 1.70 -6.08
N LEU A 98 -10.98 1.89 -6.97
CA LEU A 98 -10.01 0.89 -7.42
C LEU A 98 -8.57 1.26 -7.05
N GLU A 99 -8.37 2.31 -6.25
CA GLU A 99 -7.06 2.72 -5.76
C GLU A 99 -6.95 2.44 -4.26
N VAL A 100 -5.91 1.71 -3.85
CA VAL A 100 -5.56 1.52 -2.44
C VAL A 100 -4.49 2.55 -2.10
N THR A 101 -4.89 3.59 -1.39
CA THR A 101 -4.02 4.70 -0.99
C THR A 101 -3.18 4.30 0.22
N MET A 102 -1.88 4.59 0.16
CA MET A 102 -0.94 4.25 1.23
C MET A 102 0.17 5.31 1.31
N VAL A 103 0.66 5.58 2.50
CA VAL A 103 1.86 6.41 2.67
C VAL A 103 3.11 5.60 2.36
N ASN A 104 3.16 4.35 2.83
CA ASN A 104 4.24 3.39 2.60
C ASN A 104 3.71 1.95 2.61
N ASN A 105 4.56 1.04 2.19
CA ASN A 105 4.40 -0.40 2.36
C ASN A 105 5.73 -1.04 2.78
N HIS A 106 5.78 -2.36 2.87
CA HIS A 106 6.95 -3.12 3.32
C HIS A 106 8.19 -2.92 2.42
N ASP A 107 8.02 -2.61 1.15
CA ASP A 107 9.12 -2.33 0.22
C ASP A 107 9.54 -0.87 0.27
N THR A 108 8.59 0.05 0.13
CA THR A 108 8.88 1.49 0.06
C THR A 108 9.38 2.06 1.38
N GLU A 109 9.06 1.42 2.51
CA GLU A 109 9.61 1.77 3.82
C GLU A 109 11.13 1.58 3.86
N ARG A 110 11.65 0.60 3.12
CA ARG A 110 13.06 0.23 3.17
C ARG A 110 13.92 0.87 2.12
N ASN A 111 13.36 1.25 0.99
CA ASN A 111 14.12 1.77 -0.14
C ASN A 111 14.18 3.30 -0.21
N GLY A 112 13.57 3.99 0.75
CA GLY A 112 13.54 5.44 0.82
C GLY A 112 12.60 6.13 -0.18
N ASN A 113 11.74 5.40 -0.87
CA ASN A 113 10.85 5.96 -1.89
C ASN A 113 9.59 6.60 -1.29
N SER A 114 9.29 6.35 -0.02
CA SER A 114 8.14 6.90 0.70
C SER A 114 8.54 7.58 2.00
N LEU A 115 7.59 8.23 2.66
CA LEU A 115 7.71 8.59 4.07
C LEU A 115 7.60 7.32 4.91
N THR A 116 8.32 7.31 6.03
CA THR A 116 8.34 6.19 6.97
C THR A 116 8.23 6.69 8.41
N TYR A 117 8.11 5.81 9.39
CA TYR A 117 8.14 6.18 10.81
C TYR A 117 9.36 7.03 11.18
N GLN A 118 10.50 6.89 10.48
CA GLN A 118 11.72 7.68 10.69
C GLN A 118 11.53 9.18 10.38
N ASN A 119 10.50 9.52 9.59
CA ASN A 119 10.13 10.91 9.31
C ASN A 119 9.27 11.55 10.41
N GLY A 120 8.97 10.82 11.50
CA GLY A 120 8.29 11.34 12.68
C GLY A 120 6.95 12.01 12.35
N LYS A 121 6.80 13.27 12.74
CA LYS A 121 5.53 14.01 12.58
C LYS A 121 5.05 14.11 11.14
N ASN A 122 5.96 14.22 10.18
CA ASN A 122 5.62 14.30 8.76
C ASN A 122 4.91 13.05 8.27
N TYR A 123 5.39 11.88 8.69
CA TYR A 123 4.77 10.60 8.40
C TYR A 123 3.36 10.50 9.01
N VAL A 124 3.23 10.89 10.29
CA VAL A 124 1.93 10.87 10.98
C VAL A 124 0.94 11.81 10.28
N MET A 125 1.36 13.01 9.87
CA MET A 125 0.49 13.95 9.16
C MET A 125 0.06 13.41 7.80
N ALA A 126 0.96 12.78 7.05
CA ALA A 126 0.64 12.14 5.77
C ALA A 126 -0.37 11.00 5.97
N MET A 127 -0.25 10.21 7.04
CA MET A 127 -1.21 9.16 7.39
C MET A 127 -2.58 9.73 7.74
N VAL A 128 -2.63 10.78 8.58
CA VAL A 128 -3.89 11.47 8.92
C VAL A 128 -4.56 12.03 7.67
N TYR A 129 -3.79 12.67 6.79
CA TYR A 129 -4.28 13.17 5.52
C TYR A 129 -4.86 12.03 4.67
N THR A 130 -4.10 10.95 4.47
CA THR A 130 -4.54 9.77 3.70
C THR A 130 -5.86 9.18 4.24
N LEU A 131 -6.03 9.15 5.57
CA LEU A 131 -7.25 8.64 6.20
C LEU A 131 -8.44 9.61 6.11
N SER A 132 -8.19 10.91 5.94
CA SER A 132 -9.24 11.94 5.90
C SER A 132 -9.75 12.22 4.49
N GLU A 133 -8.99 11.85 3.47
CA GLU A 133 -9.36 12.10 2.08
C GLU A 133 -10.39 11.09 1.56
N PRO A 134 -11.35 11.55 0.74
CA PRO A 134 -12.39 10.68 0.18
C PRO A 134 -11.88 9.83 -1.00
N PHE A 135 -10.64 10.04 -1.44
CA PHE A 135 -10.07 9.31 -2.57
C PHE A 135 -9.41 8.01 -2.12
N GLY A 136 -9.77 6.93 -2.79
CA GLY A 136 -9.15 5.62 -2.59
C GLY A 136 -9.66 4.83 -1.38
N ILE A 137 -9.10 3.67 -1.21
CA ILE A 137 -9.28 2.79 -0.05
C ILE A 137 -8.02 2.93 0.80
N PRO A 138 -8.08 3.59 1.95
CA PRO A 138 -6.86 3.83 2.73
C PRO A 138 -6.33 2.55 3.34
N MET A 139 -5.03 2.31 3.17
CA MET A 139 -4.28 1.23 3.79
C MET A 139 -3.22 1.80 4.73
N LEU A 140 -3.19 1.29 5.96
CA LEU A 140 -2.12 1.56 6.91
C LEU A 140 -1.15 0.38 6.93
N TYR A 141 0.13 0.70 6.85
CA TYR A 141 1.20 -0.27 7.05
C TYR A 141 1.75 -0.15 8.46
N SER A 142 1.74 -1.25 9.21
CA SER A 142 2.42 -1.33 10.51
C SER A 142 3.73 -2.10 10.34
N GLY A 143 4.84 -1.38 10.43
CA GLY A 143 6.18 -1.96 10.38
C GLY A 143 6.75 -2.18 11.79
N TYR A 144 8.06 -2.26 11.87
CA TYR A 144 8.83 -2.33 13.11
C TYR A 144 10.10 -1.50 12.94
N ASP A 145 10.70 -1.11 14.08
CA ASP A 145 11.93 -0.34 14.06
C ASP A 145 13.09 -1.18 13.50
N PHE A 146 13.82 -0.61 12.55
CA PHE A 146 15.00 -1.22 11.97
C PHE A 146 16.09 -0.17 11.73
N SER A 147 17.33 -0.60 11.81
CA SER A 147 18.52 0.21 11.48
C SER A 147 19.26 -0.33 10.25
N ASP A 148 18.98 -1.56 9.87
CA ASP A 148 19.57 -2.24 8.72
C ASP A 148 18.46 -2.62 7.73
N PHE A 149 18.71 -2.44 6.43
CA PHE A 149 17.74 -2.73 5.37
C PHE A 149 17.21 -4.16 5.45
N ASN A 150 18.04 -5.13 5.82
CA ASN A 150 17.68 -6.53 5.89
C ASN A 150 17.26 -6.99 7.30
N ALA A 151 17.15 -6.05 8.27
CA ALA A 151 16.72 -6.42 9.61
C ALA A 151 15.35 -7.08 9.60
N SER A 152 15.21 -8.15 10.36
CA SER A 152 13.93 -8.77 10.69
C SER A 152 13.46 -8.30 12.07
N PRO A 153 12.16 -8.47 12.41
CA PRO A 153 11.66 -8.19 13.75
C PRO A 153 12.49 -8.95 14.81
N ALA A 154 12.70 -8.31 15.95
CA ALA A 154 13.39 -8.96 17.07
C ALA A 154 12.61 -10.23 17.49
N LEU A 155 13.37 -11.30 17.81
CA LEU A 155 12.79 -12.51 18.34
C LEU A 155 12.60 -12.37 19.86
N THR A 156 11.41 -12.69 20.36
CA THR A 156 11.15 -12.88 21.78
C THR A 156 10.65 -14.31 21.97
N ASN A 157 11.38 -15.09 22.78
CA ASN A 157 11.09 -16.52 23.00
C ASN A 157 11.01 -17.36 21.69
N GLY A 158 11.88 -17.06 20.71
CA GLY A 158 11.90 -17.74 19.43
C GLY A 158 10.77 -17.40 18.48
N LEU A 159 9.90 -16.45 18.84
CA LEU A 159 8.83 -15.93 17.99
C LEU A 159 9.17 -14.54 17.52
N ASN A 160 8.87 -14.24 16.27
CA ASN A 160 8.93 -12.88 15.76
C ASN A 160 7.87 -12.03 16.47
N VAL A 161 8.32 -11.08 17.27
CA VAL A 161 7.44 -10.08 17.87
C VAL A 161 7.52 -8.84 16.99
N CYS A 162 6.47 -8.61 16.23
CA CYS A 162 6.22 -7.30 15.69
C CYS A 162 5.93 -6.37 16.89
N LYS A 163 6.96 -5.75 17.43
CA LYS A 163 6.77 -4.52 18.21
C LYS A 163 6.47 -3.43 17.19
N GLY A 164 5.27 -3.47 16.63
CA GLY A 164 4.75 -2.37 15.87
C GLY A 164 4.55 -1.22 16.83
N LYS A 165 5.52 -0.35 16.96
CA LYS A 165 5.18 1.03 17.29
C LYS A 165 4.43 1.54 16.08
N ILE A 166 3.11 1.59 16.17
CA ILE A 166 2.37 2.58 15.41
C ILE A 166 3.02 3.88 15.84
N THR A 167 3.70 4.55 14.90
CA THR A 167 4.39 5.81 15.17
C THR A 167 3.36 6.78 15.73
N GLY A 168 3.42 7.05 17.02
CA GLY A 168 2.43 7.82 17.77
C GLY A 168 1.99 7.17 19.09
N GLU A 169 2.31 5.91 19.36
CA GLU A 169 2.20 5.40 20.72
C GLU A 169 3.25 6.07 21.59
N VAL A 170 2.80 6.98 22.41
CA VAL A 170 3.56 7.47 23.57
C VAL A 170 3.62 6.28 24.52
N ASP A 171 4.84 5.86 24.88
CA ASP A 171 5.02 4.92 25.98
C ASP A 171 4.25 5.44 27.21
N ALA A 172 3.20 4.70 27.59
CA ALA A 172 2.46 4.97 28.80
C ALA A 172 3.21 4.39 30.01
#